data_41b189f2a84142f8c20749074b5a9d64
#
_entry.id   41b189f2a84142f8c20749074b5a9d64
#
_cell.length_a   1.000
_cell.length_b   1.000
_cell.length_c   1.000
_cell.angle_alpha   90.00
_cell.angle_beta   90.00
_cell.angle_gamma   90.00
#
_symmetry.space_group_name_H-M   'P 1'
#
loop_
_entity.id
_entity.type
_entity.pdbx_description
1 polymer ?
#
loop_
_entity_poly.entity_id
_entity_poly.type
_entity_poly.pdbx_seq_one_letter_code
_entity_poly.pdbx_strand_id
1 'polypeptide(L)'
;MELLFIIYTAPDICIPPQNVVRCVGVCIGCRSAAAQYGGMKGERQLKIRIRRILFPILFCLAVACIIELPLAQTTIFGDDVILWDTLFRSVIAVPMLVHLYREDSVFRGKEHWNGKIAAAAFFSGAGISLAFGLAVRALQISGAALADESLFTGNLWLEAVVLLAASPILEEYFFRGVLYGRCKELVSAPAAAFMTAAFFGVFHWDLVQGIYSFFMGLLLAYLMEKTNTVKAPVVFHFAANLAALVLEVF
;
A
#
# COMPACT_ATOMS: atom_id res chain seq x y z
N MET A 1 7.05 25.08 -6.62
CA MET A 1 7.39 23.82 -7.24
C MET A 1 8.85 23.41 -7.03
N GLU A 2 9.75 24.34 -6.70
CA GLU A 2 11.18 24.05 -6.45
C GLU A 2 11.52 23.51 -5.04
N LEU A 3 10.71 23.77 -4.03
CA LEU A 3 10.96 23.29 -2.65
C LEU A 3 10.77 21.79 -2.45
N LEU A 4 9.99 21.12 -3.30
CA LEU A 4 9.79 19.67 -3.24
C LEU A 4 10.96 18.89 -3.85
N PHE A 5 11.74 19.53 -4.76
CA PHE A 5 12.86 18.88 -5.44
C PHE A 5 14.13 18.78 -4.58
N ILE A 6 14.30 19.70 -3.62
CA ILE A 6 15.52 19.75 -2.77
C ILE A 6 15.52 18.64 -1.70
N ILE A 7 14.36 18.06 -1.38
CA ILE A 7 14.27 17.02 -0.34
C ILE A 7 14.64 15.63 -0.90
N TYR A 8 14.66 15.44 -2.23
CA TYR A 8 14.76 14.12 -2.86
C TYR A 8 16.06 13.84 -3.62
N THR A 9 16.90 14.84 -3.88
CA THR A 9 18.22 14.61 -4.48
C THR A 9 19.21 14.17 -3.40
N ALA A 10 19.26 12.87 -3.11
CA ALA A 10 20.38 12.28 -2.40
C ALA A 10 21.49 11.97 -3.41
N PRO A 11 22.62 12.67 -3.38
CA PRO A 11 23.83 12.16 -3.99
C PRO A 11 24.39 11.04 -3.12
N ASP A 12 24.97 10.03 -3.75
CA ASP A 12 25.81 8.99 -3.17
C ASP A 12 25.11 7.79 -2.51
N ILE A 13 24.43 6.98 -3.34
CA ILE A 13 24.42 5.53 -3.11
C ILE A 13 25.74 4.97 -3.65
N CYS A 14 26.79 5.02 -2.85
CA CYS A 14 27.98 4.23 -3.10
C CYS A 14 27.64 2.75 -2.92
N ILE A 15 27.50 2.03 -4.03
CA ILE A 15 27.57 0.57 -4.06
C ILE A 15 29.03 0.21 -3.72
N PRO A 16 29.31 -0.52 -2.65
CA PRO A 16 30.70 -0.90 -2.36
C PRO A 16 31.19 -1.87 -3.45
N PRO A 17 32.34 -1.65 -4.07
CA PRO A 17 32.95 -2.64 -4.95
C PRO A 17 33.32 -3.89 -4.14
N GLN A 18 32.98 -5.06 -4.68
CA GLN A 18 33.42 -6.35 -4.15
C GLN A 18 34.93 -6.49 -4.41
N ASN A 19 35.77 -5.95 -3.55
CA ASN A 19 37.16 -6.33 -3.38
C ASN A 19 37.77 -5.53 -2.20
N VAL A 20 37.66 -6.07 -1.00
CA VAL A 20 38.37 -5.52 0.18
C VAL A 20 39.74 -6.15 0.26
N VAL A 21 40.75 -5.35 0.01
CA VAL A 21 42.13 -5.68 0.32
C VAL A 21 42.28 -5.83 1.85
N ARG A 22 42.79 -6.99 2.29
CA ARG A 22 43.13 -7.27 3.68
C ARG A 22 44.28 -6.33 4.11
N CYS A 23 43.99 -5.39 4.99
CA CYS A 23 45.00 -4.75 5.82
C CYS A 23 45.05 -5.46 7.17
N VAL A 24 46.07 -6.26 7.39
CA VAL A 24 46.41 -6.84 8.70
C VAL A 24 47.30 -5.82 9.41
N GLY A 25 46.74 -5.14 10.40
CA GLY A 25 47.49 -4.24 11.28
C GLY A 25 46.60 -3.86 12.49
N VAL A 26 46.94 -4.47 13.64
CA VAL A 26 46.21 -4.27 14.90
C VAL A 26 46.65 -2.94 15.51
N CYS A 27 45.89 -1.89 15.39
CA CYS A 27 45.98 -0.68 16.23
C CYS A 27 44.75 -0.58 17.12
N ILE A 28 44.96 -0.67 18.45
CA ILE A 28 43.91 -0.62 19.48
C ILE A 28 43.10 0.71 19.41
N GLY A 29 43.71 1.80 18.92
CA GLY A 29 43.04 3.09 18.72
C GLY A 29 42.09 3.15 17.50
N CYS A 30 42.22 2.25 16.50
CA CYS A 30 41.34 2.25 15.32
C CYS A 30 40.00 1.55 15.54
N ARG A 31 39.88 0.68 16.57
CA ARG A 31 38.62 -0.03 16.87
C ARG A 31 37.52 0.92 17.39
N SER A 32 37.85 1.90 18.21
CA SER A 32 36.85 2.85 18.74
C SER A 32 36.38 3.82 17.66
N ALA A 33 37.29 4.32 16.83
CA ALA A 33 36.95 5.23 15.73
C ALA A 33 36.16 4.52 14.61
N ALA A 34 36.52 3.28 14.26
CA ALA A 34 35.79 2.48 13.26
C ALA A 34 34.41 2.08 13.77
N ALA A 35 34.24 1.74 15.05
CA ALA A 35 32.94 1.44 15.66
C ALA A 35 32.06 2.70 15.74
N GLN A 36 32.62 3.84 16.07
CA GLN A 36 31.92 5.11 16.13
C GLN A 36 31.51 5.60 14.74
N TYR A 37 32.39 5.42 13.71
CA TYR A 37 32.11 5.76 12.32
C TYR A 37 31.09 4.79 11.69
N GLY A 38 31.13 3.51 12.03
CA GLY A 38 30.16 2.49 11.65
C GLY A 38 28.79 2.76 12.26
N GLY A 39 28.73 3.15 13.53
CA GLY A 39 27.51 3.56 14.23
C GLY A 39 26.86 4.80 13.61
N MET A 40 27.63 5.82 13.31
CA MET A 40 27.13 7.06 12.66
C MET A 40 26.60 6.80 11.25
N LYS A 41 27.24 5.92 10.45
CA LYS A 41 26.71 5.51 9.13
C LYS A 41 25.42 4.71 9.26
N GLY A 42 25.34 3.79 10.22
CA GLY A 42 24.13 3.01 10.48
C GLY A 42 22.94 3.87 10.90
N GLU A 43 23.15 4.81 11.81
CA GLU A 43 22.11 5.75 12.26
C GLU A 43 21.61 6.65 11.13
N ARG A 44 22.52 7.17 10.29
CA ARG A 44 22.15 7.98 9.12
C ARG A 44 21.32 7.18 8.11
N GLN A 45 21.70 5.94 7.85
CA GLN A 45 20.97 5.04 6.95
C GLN A 45 19.58 4.71 7.51
N LEU A 46 19.46 4.45 8.80
CA LEU A 46 18.17 4.20 9.45
C LEU A 46 17.24 5.42 9.33
N LYS A 47 17.75 6.63 9.59
CA LYS A 47 16.97 7.87 9.43
C LYS A 47 16.45 8.06 7.99
N ILE A 48 17.28 7.75 6.97
CA ILE A 48 16.86 7.81 5.56
C ILE A 48 15.74 6.82 5.27
N ARG A 49 15.86 5.56 5.72
CA ARG A 49 14.83 4.53 5.50
C ARG A 49 13.51 4.88 6.19
N ILE A 50 13.56 5.37 7.42
CA ILE A 50 12.37 5.85 8.13
C ILE A 50 11.69 7.00 7.39
N ARG A 51 12.46 7.99 6.91
CA ARG A 51 11.90 9.10 6.11
C ARG A 51 11.22 8.61 4.82
N ARG A 52 11.79 7.60 4.14
CA ARG A 52 11.19 6.99 2.95
C ARG A 52 9.84 6.33 3.25
N ILE A 53 9.67 5.74 4.44
CA ILE A 53 8.40 5.16 4.89
C ILE A 53 7.40 6.26 5.29
N LEU A 54 7.85 7.24 6.06
CA LEU A 54 6.97 8.30 6.56
C LEU A 54 6.46 9.23 5.47
N PHE A 55 7.26 9.50 4.43
CA PHE A 55 6.90 10.43 3.36
C PHE A 55 5.58 10.06 2.66
N PRO A 56 5.37 8.84 2.11
CA PRO A 56 4.12 8.48 1.46
C PRO A 56 2.93 8.48 2.43
N ILE A 57 3.14 8.13 3.70
CA ILE A 57 2.09 8.16 4.72
C ILE A 57 1.64 9.60 4.95
N LEU A 58 2.58 10.51 5.24
CA LEU A 58 2.27 11.92 5.48
C LEU A 58 1.70 12.61 4.25
N PHE A 59 2.19 12.25 3.05
CA PHE A 59 1.66 12.75 1.80
C PHE A 59 0.20 12.35 1.60
N CYS A 60 -0.12 11.05 1.74
CA CYS A 60 -1.50 10.57 1.59
C CYS A 60 -2.44 11.16 2.66
N LEU A 61 -1.97 11.31 3.91
CA LEU A 61 -2.73 11.98 4.97
C LEU A 61 -2.98 13.46 4.63
N ALA A 62 -1.97 14.16 4.13
CA ALA A 62 -2.14 15.56 3.72
C ALA A 62 -3.15 15.70 2.56
N VAL A 63 -3.08 14.80 1.56
CA VAL A 63 -4.05 14.76 0.46
C VAL A 63 -5.45 14.49 1.00
N ALA A 64 -5.61 13.51 1.90
CA ALA A 64 -6.89 13.22 2.53
C ALA A 64 -7.46 14.45 3.24
N CYS A 65 -6.70 15.09 4.11
CA CYS A 65 -7.14 16.30 4.83
C CYS A 65 -7.49 17.46 3.87
N ILE A 66 -6.69 17.68 2.82
CA ILE A 66 -6.92 18.76 1.85
C ILE A 66 -8.23 18.55 1.06
N ILE A 67 -8.60 17.30 0.78
CA ILE A 67 -9.81 16.98 0.03
C ILE A 67 -11.02 16.88 0.96
N GLU A 68 -10.92 16.15 2.08
CA GLU A 68 -12.03 15.86 2.98
C GLU A 68 -12.56 17.13 3.66
N LEU A 69 -11.67 18.02 4.15
CA LEU A 69 -12.10 19.22 4.87
C LEU A 69 -13.00 20.16 4.04
N PRO A 70 -12.71 20.48 2.77
CA PRO A 70 -13.63 21.24 1.94
C PRO A 70 -14.91 20.46 1.57
N LEU A 71 -14.79 19.15 1.30
CA LEU A 71 -15.95 18.33 0.94
C LEU A 71 -16.96 18.22 2.07
N ALA A 72 -16.49 18.10 3.32
CA ALA A 72 -17.34 18.06 4.51
C ALA A 72 -18.14 19.34 4.74
N GLN A 73 -17.75 20.46 4.11
CA GLN A 73 -18.42 21.76 4.21
C GLN A 73 -19.38 22.05 3.05
N THR A 74 -19.49 21.17 2.06
CA THR A 74 -20.34 21.36 0.89
C THR A 74 -21.42 20.30 0.83
N THR A 75 -22.59 20.68 0.31
CA THR A 75 -23.71 19.77 0.01
C THR A 75 -23.84 19.47 -1.47
N ILE A 76 -22.89 19.94 -2.30
CA ILE A 76 -22.95 19.82 -3.77
C ILE A 76 -22.99 18.36 -4.22
N PHE A 77 -22.29 17.47 -3.51
CA PHE A 77 -22.16 16.08 -3.89
C PHE A 77 -23.22 15.15 -3.23
N GLY A 78 -24.05 15.69 -2.32
CA GLY A 78 -25.08 14.91 -1.64
C GLY A 78 -24.55 13.64 -1.01
N ASP A 79 -25.24 12.53 -1.22
CA ASP A 79 -24.88 11.21 -0.69
C ASP A 79 -23.62 10.64 -1.36
N ASP A 80 -23.24 11.13 -2.54
CA ASP A 80 -22.05 10.69 -3.29
C ASP A 80 -20.72 11.27 -2.73
N VAL A 81 -20.76 12.08 -1.67
CA VAL A 81 -19.59 12.84 -1.18
C VAL A 81 -18.36 11.94 -0.88
N ILE A 82 -18.57 10.75 -0.34
CA ILE A 82 -17.49 9.80 -0.01
C ILE A 82 -16.86 9.22 -1.28
N LEU A 83 -17.67 8.94 -2.28
CA LEU A 83 -17.20 8.46 -3.59
C LEU A 83 -16.36 9.53 -4.29
N TRP A 84 -16.82 10.77 -4.29
CA TRP A 84 -16.06 11.90 -4.85
C TRP A 84 -14.77 12.17 -4.09
N ASP A 85 -14.79 12.09 -2.74
CA ASP A 85 -13.61 12.22 -1.92
C ASP A 85 -12.55 11.17 -2.29
N THR A 86 -12.94 9.89 -2.38
CA THR A 86 -12.05 8.80 -2.76
C THR A 86 -11.52 8.99 -4.18
N LEU A 87 -12.33 9.43 -5.12
CA LEU A 87 -11.92 9.69 -6.49
C LEU A 87 -10.90 10.82 -6.57
N PHE A 88 -11.14 11.96 -5.92
CA PHE A 88 -10.21 13.09 -5.92
C PHE A 88 -8.89 12.74 -5.23
N ARG A 89 -8.93 12.05 -4.08
CA ARG A 89 -7.72 11.53 -3.43
C ARG A 89 -6.92 10.63 -4.37
N SER A 90 -7.59 9.74 -5.09
CA SER A 90 -6.96 8.83 -6.05
C SER A 90 -6.29 9.57 -7.19
N VAL A 91 -6.97 10.55 -7.80
CA VAL A 91 -6.43 11.35 -8.91
C VAL A 91 -5.15 12.09 -8.50
N ILE A 92 -5.08 12.57 -7.26
CA ILE A 92 -3.92 13.32 -6.77
C ILE A 92 -2.80 12.37 -6.28
N ALA A 93 -3.15 11.32 -5.52
CA ALA A 93 -2.15 10.49 -4.86
C ALA A 93 -1.54 9.42 -5.79
N VAL A 94 -2.33 8.83 -6.69
CA VAL A 94 -1.85 7.72 -7.54
C VAL A 94 -0.66 8.12 -8.41
N PRO A 95 -0.61 9.27 -9.10
CA PRO A 95 0.58 9.65 -9.87
C PRO A 95 1.86 9.69 -9.05
N MET A 96 1.81 10.24 -7.82
CA MET A 96 2.96 10.27 -6.93
C MET A 96 3.34 8.86 -6.46
N LEU A 97 2.37 8.04 -6.08
CA LEU A 97 2.62 6.65 -5.65
C LEU A 97 3.21 5.81 -6.79
N VAL A 98 2.72 5.97 -8.02
CA VAL A 98 3.30 5.34 -9.21
C VAL A 98 4.74 5.78 -9.43
N HIS A 99 5.04 7.06 -9.25
CA HIS A 99 6.40 7.59 -9.34
C HIS A 99 7.32 6.93 -8.31
N LEU A 100 6.92 6.93 -7.02
CA LEU A 100 7.66 6.27 -5.94
C LEU A 100 7.83 4.76 -6.20
N TYR A 101 6.78 4.09 -6.66
CA TYR A 101 6.83 2.68 -7.01
C TYR A 101 7.85 2.41 -8.12
N ARG A 102 7.95 3.27 -9.12
CA ARG A 102 8.94 3.15 -10.21
C ARG A 102 10.35 3.40 -9.72
N GLU A 103 10.57 4.41 -8.87
CA GLU A 103 11.88 4.67 -8.25
C GLU A 103 12.36 3.47 -7.43
N ASP A 104 11.47 2.83 -6.66
CA ASP A 104 11.79 1.67 -5.85
C ASP A 104 11.97 0.38 -6.67
N SER A 105 11.89 0.43 -8.01
CA SER A 105 12.04 -0.74 -8.90
C SER A 105 13.40 -1.43 -8.74
N VAL A 106 14.45 -0.68 -8.41
CA VAL A 106 15.81 -1.19 -8.19
C VAL A 106 15.91 -2.15 -6.99
N PHE A 107 14.96 -2.09 -6.06
CA PHE A 107 14.91 -2.96 -4.87
C PHE A 107 13.98 -4.17 -5.05
N ARG A 108 13.28 -4.24 -6.18
CA ARG A 108 12.38 -5.36 -6.50
C ARG A 108 13.06 -6.36 -7.42
N GLY A 109 12.69 -7.63 -7.27
CA GLY A 109 13.09 -8.68 -8.19
C GLY A 109 12.43 -8.52 -9.58
N LYS A 110 12.79 -9.41 -10.50
CA LYS A 110 12.18 -9.48 -11.82
C LYS A 110 10.67 -9.66 -11.70
N GLU A 111 9.92 -8.87 -12.46
CA GLU A 111 8.47 -8.97 -12.53
C GLU A 111 8.04 -10.33 -13.13
N HIS A 112 7.13 -11.01 -12.46
CA HIS A 112 6.48 -12.25 -12.91
C HIS A 112 5.00 -11.94 -13.17
N TRP A 113 4.68 -11.63 -14.43
CA TRP A 113 3.32 -11.28 -14.84
C TRP A 113 2.97 -11.92 -16.18
N ASN A 114 1.84 -12.61 -16.22
CA ASN A 114 1.26 -13.19 -17.43
C ASN A 114 -0.24 -13.41 -17.26
N GLY A 115 -0.94 -13.81 -18.33
CA GLY A 115 -2.39 -14.04 -18.30
C GLY A 115 -2.85 -15.09 -17.30
N LYS A 116 -2.05 -16.13 -17.03
CA LYS A 116 -2.40 -17.17 -16.02
C LYS A 116 -2.37 -16.59 -14.60
N ILE A 117 -1.37 -15.79 -14.29
CA ILE A 117 -1.27 -15.10 -12.98
C ILE A 117 -2.40 -14.10 -12.82
N ALA A 118 -2.73 -13.34 -13.88
CA ALA A 118 -3.86 -12.42 -13.87
C ALA A 118 -5.18 -13.16 -13.60
N ALA A 119 -5.44 -14.25 -14.31
CA ALA A 119 -6.63 -15.06 -14.09
C ALA A 119 -6.68 -15.68 -12.69
N ALA A 120 -5.56 -16.22 -12.20
CA ALA A 120 -5.48 -16.77 -10.85
C ALA A 120 -5.74 -15.69 -9.78
N ALA A 121 -5.17 -14.49 -9.91
CA ALA A 121 -5.42 -13.36 -9.01
C ALA A 121 -6.90 -12.96 -9.05
N PHE A 122 -7.49 -12.84 -10.24
CA PHE A 122 -8.89 -12.48 -10.41
C PHE A 122 -9.83 -13.50 -9.75
N PHE A 123 -9.74 -14.77 -10.12
CA PHE A 123 -10.66 -15.79 -9.59
C PHE A 123 -10.46 -16.06 -8.10
N SER A 124 -9.22 -15.95 -7.58
CA SER A 124 -8.99 -16.10 -6.15
C SER A 124 -9.55 -14.90 -5.36
N GLY A 125 -9.39 -13.68 -5.87
CA GLY A 125 -9.95 -12.48 -5.24
C GLY A 125 -11.48 -12.54 -5.18
N ALA A 126 -12.12 -12.80 -6.32
CA ALA A 126 -13.58 -12.94 -6.39
C ALA A 126 -14.09 -14.09 -5.52
N GLY A 127 -13.45 -15.25 -5.59
CA GLY A 127 -13.88 -16.44 -4.83
C GLY A 127 -13.77 -16.28 -3.32
N ILE A 128 -12.68 -15.68 -2.83
CA ILE A 128 -12.48 -15.43 -1.39
C ILE A 128 -13.48 -14.39 -0.88
N SER A 129 -13.68 -13.29 -1.61
CA SER A 129 -14.66 -12.27 -1.23
C SER A 129 -16.09 -12.82 -1.23
N LEU A 130 -16.47 -13.57 -2.26
CA LEU A 130 -17.77 -14.25 -2.35
C LEU A 130 -17.99 -15.22 -1.18
N ALA A 131 -17.00 -16.08 -0.90
CA ALA A 131 -17.08 -17.04 0.20
C ALA A 131 -17.23 -16.35 1.56
N PHE A 132 -16.49 -15.26 1.79
CA PHE A 132 -16.60 -14.46 3.01
C PHE A 132 -17.98 -13.81 3.12
N GLY A 133 -18.47 -13.15 2.07
CA GLY A 133 -19.78 -12.52 2.06
C GLY A 133 -20.94 -13.49 2.31
N LEU A 134 -20.89 -14.66 1.67
CA LEU A 134 -21.88 -15.72 1.93
C LEU A 134 -21.79 -16.25 3.35
N ALA A 135 -20.59 -16.39 3.93
CA ALA A 135 -20.42 -16.80 5.32
C ALA A 135 -20.97 -15.76 6.30
N VAL A 136 -20.70 -14.49 6.09
CA VAL A 136 -21.26 -13.38 6.90
C VAL A 136 -22.78 -13.38 6.87
N ARG A 137 -23.38 -13.53 5.69
CA ARG A 137 -24.84 -13.61 5.52
C ARG A 137 -25.42 -14.85 6.22
N ALA A 138 -24.79 -16.04 6.03
CA ALA A 138 -25.24 -17.29 6.63
C ALA A 138 -25.15 -17.30 8.16
N LEU A 139 -24.14 -16.66 8.73
CA LEU A 139 -23.94 -16.53 10.18
C LEU A 139 -24.72 -15.37 10.80
N GLN A 140 -25.42 -14.58 10.00
CA GLN A 140 -26.21 -13.42 10.43
C GLN A 140 -25.40 -12.45 11.33
N ILE A 141 -24.13 -12.22 10.97
CA ILE A 141 -23.26 -11.32 11.71
C ILE A 141 -23.77 -9.89 11.49
N SER A 142 -24.41 -9.32 12.50
CA SER A 142 -24.97 -7.96 12.45
C SER A 142 -23.85 -6.92 12.33
N GLY A 143 -24.04 -5.96 11.46
CA GLY A 143 -23.07 -4.89 11.18
C GLY A 143 -21.88 -5.31 10.33
N ALA A 144 -21.88 -6.52 9.78
CA ALA A 144 -20.83 -6.98 8.87
C ALA A 144 -21.24 -6.72 7.42
N ALA A 145 -20.99 -5.53 6.93
CA ALA A 145 -21.00 -5.24 5.51
C ALA A 145 -19.64 -5.62 4.87
N LEU A 146 -19.65 -6.11 3.63
CA LEU A 146 -18.41 -6.38 2.86
C LEU A 146 -17.71 -5.09 2.42
N ALA A 147 -18.48 -4.01 2.33
CA ALA A 147 -18.03 -2.67 2.10
C ALA A 147 -18.87 -1.71 2.96
N ASP A 148 -18.36 -0.52 3.18
CA ASP A 148 -19.07 0.53 3.90
C ASP A 148 -20.38 0.86 3.16
N GLU A 149 -21.53 0.74 3.85
CA GLU A 149 -22.85 1.03 3.29
C GLU A 149 -22.94 2.44 2.70
N SER A 150 -22.15 3.38 3.22
CA SER A 150 -22.05 4.75 2.70
C SER A 150 -21.46 4.86 1.29
N LEU A 151 -20.86 3.79 0.77
CA LEU A 151 -20.34 3.72 -0.59
C LEU A 151 -21.43 3.31 -1.61
N PHE A 152 -22.59 2.84 -1.14
CA PHE A 152 -23.72 2.43 -1.99
C PHE A 152 -24.79 3.51 -1.99
N THR A 153 -24.60 4.50 -2.84
CA THR A 153 -25.47 5.69 -2.94
C THR A 153 -26.58 5.52 -3.99
N GLY A 154 -26.51 4.45 -4.79
CA GLY A 154 -27.37 4.23 -5.95
C GLY A 154 -26.80 4.80 -7.25
N ASN A 155 -25.66 5.49 -7.20
CA ASN A 155 -24.93 5.96 -8.38
C ASN A 155 -23.97 4.88 -8.89
N LEU A 156 -24.50 3.82 -9.50
CA LEU A 156 -23.76 2.63 -9.92
C LEU A 156 -22.51 2.93 -10.76
N TRP A 157 -22.52 3.99 -11.56
CA TRP A 157 -21.36 4.37 -12.37
C TRP A 157 -20.22 4.88 -11.51
N LEU A 158 -20.53 5.77 -10.56
CA LEU A 158 -19.53 6.34 -9.67
C LEU A 158 -19.01 5.26 -8.72
N GLU A 159 -19.91 4.45 -8.15
CA GLU A 159 -19.57 3.29 -7.33
C GLU A 159 -18.62 2.34 -8.08
N ALA A 160 -18.96 1.95 -9.32
CA ALA A 160 -18.12 1.07 -10.12
C ALA A 160 -16.73 1.68 -10.37
N VAL A 161 -16.65 2.96 -10.73
CA VAL A 161 -15.37 3.64 -10.97
C VAL A 161 -14.54 3.70 -9.69
N VAL A 162 -15.15 4.02 -8.56
CA VAL A 162 -14.44 4.17 -7.30
C VAL A 162 -14.05 2.79 -6.73
N LEU A 163 -15.01 1.90 -6.57
CA LEU A 163 -14.78 0.60 -5.92
C LEU A 163 -13.94 -0.36 -6.76
N LEU A 164 -14.08 -0.33 -8.09
CA LEU A 164 -13.36 -1.27 -8.95
C LEU A 164 -12.02 -0.73 -9.45
N ALA A 165 -11.84 0.59 -9.51
CA ALA A 165 -10.61 1.15 -10.07
C ALA A 165 -9.90 2.12 -9.12
N ALA A 166 -10.53 3.21 -8.70
CA ALA A 166 -9.86 4.28 -7.99
C ALA A 166 -9.30 3.82 -6.64
N SER A 167 -10.13 3.21 -5.79
CA SER A 167 -9.73 2.69 -4.47
C SER A 167 -8.71 1.55 -4.57
N PRO A 168 -8.94 0.46 -5.33
CA PRO A 168 -7.95 -0.62 -5.44
C PRO A 168 -6.60 -0.15 -5.98
N ILE A 169 -6.56 0.73 -6.96
CA ILE A 169 -5.31 1.26 -7.49
C ILE A 169 -4.60 2.10 -6.44
N LEU A 170 -5.30 3.05 -5.80
CA LEU A 170 -4.73 3.88 -4.74
C LEU A 170 -4.14 3.03 -3.62
N GLU A 171 -4.94 2.10 -3.10
CA GLU A 171 -4.57 1.27 -1.95
C GLU A 171 -3.43 0.32 -2.26
N GLU A 172 -3.46 -0.37 -3.40
CA GLU A 172 -2.40 -1.32 -3.72
C GLU A 172 -1.07 -0.63 -4.06
N TYR A 173 -1.10 0.52 -4.73
CA TYR A 173 0.12 1.30 -4.93
C TYR A 173 0.68 1.84 -3.61
N PHE A 174 -0.18 2.28 -2.69
CA PHE A 174 0.25 2.76 -1.38
C PHE A 174 0.79 1.62 -0.51
N PHE A 175 -0.05 0.59 -0.23
CA PHE A 175 0.29 -0.46 0.73
C PHE A 175 1.32 -1.44 0.18
N ARG A 176 1.12 -1.98 -1.04
CA ARG A 176 1.96 -3.06 -1.62
C ARG A 176 3.05 -2.50 -2.49
N GLY A 177 2.75 -1.50 -3.29
CA GLY A 177 3.70 -0.87 -4.19
C GLY A 177 4.82 -0.15 -3.47
N VAL A 178 4.48 0.65 -2.47
CA VAL A 178 5.43 1.55 -1.78
C VAL A 178 5.71 1.09 -0.35
N LEU A 179 4.69 1.05 0.51
CA LEU A 179 4.89 0.86 1.95
C LEU A 179 5.50 -0.51 2.28
N TYR A 180 4.95 -1.60 1.75
CA TYR A 180 5.46 -2.95 1.96
C TYR A 180 6.92 -3.09 1.53
N GLY A 181 7.25 -2.60 0.31
CA GLY A 181 8.61 -2.65 -0.21
C GLY A 181 9.62 -1.93 0.70
N ARG A 182 9.26 -0.75 1.17
CA ARG A 182 10.10 0.06 2.06
C ARG A 182 10.20 -0.49 3.48
N CYS A 183 9.14 -1.09 4.02
CA CYS A 183 9.17 -1.79 5.30
C CYS A 183 10.15 -2.98 5.26
N LYS A 184 10.24 -3.70 4.14
CA LYS A 184 11.22 -4.79 3.94
C LYS A 184 12.68 -4.33 4.03
N GLU A 185 12.98 -3.06 3.90
CA GLU A 185 14.32 -2.53 4.12
C GLU A 185 14.70 -2.50 5.62
N LEU A 186 13.71 -2.57 6.52
CA LEU A 186 13.90 -2.50 7.98
C LEU A 186 13.67 -3.84 8.67
N VAL A 187 12.71 -4.63 8.18
CA VAL A 187 12.26 -5.88 8.81
C VAL A 187 12.14 -7.01 7.77
N SER A 188 11.95 -8.24 8.23
CA SER A 188 11.74 -9.38 7.34
C SER A 188 10.44 -9.25 6.52
N ALA A 189 10.36 -9.91 5.35
CA ALA A 189 9.19 -9.86 4.49
C ALA A 189 7.88 -10.28 5.19
N PRO A 190 7.83 -11.35 6.03
CA PRO A 190 6.63 -11.68 6.80
C PRO A 190 6.25 -10.59 7.80
N ALA A 191 7.23 -9.98 8.48
CA ALA A 191 6.96 -8.89 9.42
C ALA A 191 6.43 -7.64 8.69
N ALA A 192 7.01 -7.28 7.55
CA ALA A 192 6.52 -6.19 6.70
C ALA A 192 5.09 -6.46 6.20
N ALA A 193 4.79 -7.71 5.78
CA ALA A 193 3.45 -8.11 5.37
C ALA A 193 2.44 -7.96 6.52
N PHE A 194 2.78 -8.44 7.70
CA PHE A 194 1.93 -8.30 8.89
C PHE A 194 1.68 -6.84 9.24
N MET A 195 2.73 -6.00 9.31
CA MET A 195 2.61 -4.58 9.65
C MET A 195 1.74 -3.82 8.65
N THR A 196 1.96 -4.02 7.35
CA THR A 196 1.19 -3.34 6.31
C THR A 196 -0.24 -3.86 6.20
N ALA A 197 -0.49 -5.14 6.46
CA ALA A 197 -1.82 -5.72 6.54
C ALA A 197 -2.59 -5.22 7.77
N ALA A 198 -1.95 -5.12 8.94
CA ALA A 198 -2.55 -4.57 10.14
C ALA A 198 -2.93 -3.09 9.94
N PHE A 199 -2.04 -2.31 9.32
CA PHE A 199 -2.32 -0.93 8.99
C PHE A 199 -3.47 -0.81 7.99
N PHE A 200 -3.54 -1.68 6.98
CA PHE A 200 -4.63 -1.76 6.03
C PHE A 200 -5.98 -2.08 6.70
N GLY A 201 -6.00 -3.05 7.63
CA GLY A 201 -7.20 -3.38 8.39
C GLY A 201 -7.71 -2.22 9.26
N VAL A 202 -6.81 -1.53 9.97
CA VAL A 202 -7.17 -0.37 10.81
C VAL A 202 -7.78 0.78 10.00
N PHE A 203 -7.39 0.94 8.75
CA PHE A 203 -7.92 2.00 7.87
C PHE A 203 -9.40 1.85 7.53
N HIS A 204 -10.00 0.67 7.75
CA HIS A 204 -11.41 0.43 7.41
C HIS A 204 -12.41 0.83 8.52
N TRP A 205 -11.93 1.25 9.70
CA TRP A 205 -12.72 1.78 10.82
C TRP A 205 -13.86 0.89 11.34
N ASP A 206 -14.30 -0.14 10.60
CA ASP A 206 -15.23 -1.17 11.03
C ASP A 206 -14.45 -2.42 11.46
N LEU A 207 -14.88 -3.07 12.55
CA LEU A 207 -14.17 -4.21 13.13
C LEU A 207 -14.19 -5.44 12.22
N VAL A 208 -15.35 -5.76 11.64
CA VAL A 208 -15.49 -6.96 10.80
C VAL A 208 -14.79 -6.76 9.47
N GLN A 209 -15.00 -5.60 8.86
CA GLN A 209 -14.32 -5.20 7.65
C GLN A 209 -12.80 -5.08 7.88
N GLY A 210 -12.38 -4.55 9.02
CA GLY A 210 -10.97 -4.45 9.40
C GLY A 210 -10.29 -5.81 9.54
N ILE A 211 -10.95 -6.78 10.17
CA ILE A 211 -10.46 -8.17 10.27
C ILE A 211 -10.38 -8.80 8.87
N TYR A 212 -11.41 -8.67 8.06
CA TYR A 212 -11.41 -9.14 6.67
C TYR A 212 -10.26 -8.51 5.88
N SER A 213 -10.15 -7.19 5.93
CA SER A 213 -9.11 -6.44 5.23
C SER A 213 -7.70 -6.79 5.71
N PHE A 214 -7.51 -7.10 6.99
CA PHE A 214 -6.24 -7.62 7.49
C PHE A 214 -5.84 -8.93 6.80
N PHE A 215 -6.73 -9.92 6.74
CA PHE A 215 -6.42 -11.20 6.08
C PHE A 215 -6.25 -11.03 4.57
N MET A 216 -7.09 -10.23 3.94
CA MET A 216 -6.91 -9.84 2.53
C MET A 216 -5.57 -9.14 2.33
N GLY A 217 -5.19 -8.29 3.25
CA GLY A 217 -3.91 -7.59 3.29
C GLY A 217 -2.70 -8.51 3.26
N LEU A 218 -2.74 -9.60 4.01
CA LEU A 218 -1.69 -10.63 3.99
C LEU A 218 -1.62 -11.35 2.64
N LEU A 219 -2.76 -11.69 2.06
CA LEU A 219 -2.82 -12.33 0.73
C LEU A 219 -2.28 -11.40 -0.37
N LEU A 220 -2.64 -10.13 -0.34
CA LEU A 220 -2.18 -9.12 -1.29
C LEU A 220 -0.66 -8.88 -1.16
N ALA A 221 -0.13 -8.86 0.07
CA ALA A 221 1.32 -8.80 0.30
C ALA A 221 2.04 -10.06 -0.21
N TYR A 222 1.44 -11.24 -0.03
CA TYR A 222 1.95 -12.49 -0.58
C TYR A 222 1.97 -12.46 -2.12
N LEU A 223 0.92 -11.99 -2.78
CA LEU A 223 0.88 -11.83 -4.23
C LEU A 223 1.95 -10.87 -4.71
N MET A 224 2.13 -9.73 -4.03
CA MET A 224 3.19 -8.78 -4.33
C MET A 224 4.58 -9.41 -4.23
N GLU A 225 4.83 -10.19 -3.18
CA GLU A 225 6.13 -10.87 -2.97
C GLU A 225 6.40 -11.94 -4.04
N LYS A 226 5.38 -12.70 -4.43
CA LYS A 226 5.51 -13.77 -5.42
C LYS A 226 5.65 -13.28 -6.86
N THR A 227 5.04 -12.15 -7.17
CA THR A 227 4.98 -11.64 -8.55
C THR A 227 5.94 -10.48 -8.80
N ASN A 228 6.46 -9.84 -7.75
CA ASN A 228 7.26 -8.60 -7.80
C ASN A 228 6.56 -7.46 -8.58
N THR A 229 5.23 -7.49 -8.67
CA THR A 229 4.45 -6.46 -9.36
C THR A 229 3.16 -6.14 -8.64
N VAL A 230 2.82 -4.86 -8.59
CA VAL A 230 1.55 -4.38 -8.01
C VAL A 230 0.32 -4.78 -8.84
N LYS A 231 0.52 -5.20 -10.11
CA LYS A 231 -0.58 -5.63 -10.99
C LYS A 231 -1.37 -6.79 -10.42
N ALA A 232 -0.68 -7.77 -9.79
CA ALA A 232 -1.35 -8.94 -9.21
C ALA A 232 -2.27 -8.59 -8.04
N PRO A 233 -1.81 -7.84 -7.00
CA PRO A 233 -2.71 -7.39 -5.94
C PRO A 233 -3.81 -6.46 -6.45
N VAL A 234 -3.56 -5.56 -7.41
CA VAL A 234 -4.61 -4.70 -8.00
C VAL A 234 -5.71 -5.55 -8.66
N VAL A 235 -5.36 -6.55 -9.48
CA VAL A 235 -6.35 -7.42 -10.14
C VAL A 235 -7.12 -8.25 -9.11
N PHE A 236 -6.45 -8.78 -8.10
CA PHE A 236 -7.10 -9.51 -7.01
C PHE A 236 -8.10 -8.63 -6.25
N HIS A 237 -7.68 -7.42 -5.86
CA HIS A 237 -8.51 -6.48 -5.12
C HIS A 237 -9.70 -6.00 -5.95
N PHE A 238 -9.49 -5.66 -7.22
CA PHE A 238 -10.56 -5.37 -8.17
C PHE A 238 -11.61 -6.49 -8.18
N ALA A 239 -11.19 -7.75 -8.29
CA ALA A 239 -12.10 -8.89 -8.35
C ALA A 239 -12.82 -9.14 -7.03
N ALA A 240 -12.16 -8.91 -5.90
CA ALA A 240 -12.78 -8.98 -4.57
C ALA A 240 -13.88 -7.94 -4.40
N ASN A 241 -13.61 -6.68 -4.80
CA ASN A 241 -14.60 -5.60 -4.75
C ASN A 241 -15.74 -5.82 -5.76
N LEU A 242 -15.44 -6.37 -6.94
CA LEU A 242 -16.49 -6.73 -7.91
C LEU A 242 -17.44 -7.79 -7.33
N ALA A 243 -16.92 -8.81 -6.65
CA ALA A 243 -17.75 -9.81 -6.00
C ALA A 243 -18.59 -9.22 -4.86
N ALA A 244 -18.01 -8.29 -4.07
CA ALA A 244 -18.74 -7.58 -3.03
C ALA A 244 -19.87 -6.72 -3.61
N LEU A 245 -19.59 -5.94 -4.65
CA LEU A 245 -20.58 -5.10 -5.35
C LEU A 245 -21.72 -5.94 -5.92
N VAL A 246 -21.42 -7.07 -6.55
CA VAL A 246 -22.45 -7.99 -7.08
C VAL A 246 -23.31 -8.55 -5.95
N LEU A 247 -22.73 -8.93 -4.82
CA LEU A 247 -23.50 -9.42 -3.67
C LEU A 247 -24.39 -8.36 -3.03
N GLU A 248 -24.01 -7.08 -3.12
CA GLU A 248 -24.78 -5.99 -2.53
C GLU A 248 -25.95 -5.56 -3.43
N VAL A 249 -25.74 -5.57 -4.75
CA VAL A 249 -26.75 -5.11 -5.74
C VAL A 249 -27.78 -6.21 -6.05
N PHE A 250 -27.41 -7.50 -5.93
CA PHE A 250 -28.25 -8.65 -6.31
C PHE A 250 -28.42 -9.65 -5.15
#